data_1556ac784dbd651679fac73061d76467
#
_entry.id   1556ac784dbd651679fac73061d76467
#
_cell.length_a   1.000
_cell.length_b   1.000
_cell.length_c   1.000
_cell.angle_alpha   90.00
_cell.angle_beta   90.00
_cell.angle_gamma   90.00
#
_symmetry.space_group_name_H-M   'P 1'
#
loop_
_entity.id
_entity.type
_entity.pdbx_description
1 polymer ?
#
loop_
_entity_poly.entity_id
_entity_poly.type
_entity_poly.pdbx_seq_one_letter_code
_entity_poly.pdbx_strand_id
1 'polypeptide(L)'
;MTKNNKDKYRQFSELENTIPLFSKGWWMDAVCGEDWDVILVEENDKIIAALPYYFEDHEGFKEIRKAPLTQNNGIWISYPPNQKYENRLSLEHRLMSAVIDEIEKLNINKYQQYYHYSITNHLPFFWRGYTQSTRYTYVIADTTNLDELYKNFSSSIRNKIRKAEKSVSVVEDLSIEQFYQLNKMTFERQQLTIPYSLELVSRIDEECDKRNARKIYYAIDKQKQIHSAAYFVWDEKSVYYLMAASDPAFRTSQSLSLLIYEGIKLASRLGKKFDFEGSMKKNIEEHFRQFGAKQFPYHHIQKTF
;
A
#
# COMPACT_ATOMS: atom_id res chain seq x y z
N MET A 1 22.30 -11.99 9.45
CA MET A 1 21.23 -11.56 10.40
C MET A 1 20.52 -12.78 10.93
N THR A 2 20.24 -12.83 12.20
CA THR A 2 19.80 -14.05 12.87
C THR A 2 18.28 -14.23 12.69
N LYS A 3 17.84 -15.47 12.46
CA LYS A 3 16.42 -15.92 12.51
C LYS A 3 15.59 -15.21 13.62
N ASN A 4 16.28 -14.74 14.65
CA ASN A 4 15.72 -14.06 15.82
C ASN A 4 15.09 -12.68 15.52
N ASN A 5 15.66 -11.84 14.63
CA ASN A 5 15.13 -10.51 14.36
C ASN A 5 13.80 -10.56 13.59
N LYS A 6 13.70 -11.45 12.60
CA LYS A 6 12.51 -11.65 11.80
C LYS A 6 11.33 -12.15 12.66
N ASP A 7 11.57 -13.15 13.51
CA ASP A 7 10.55 -13.70 14.40
C ASP A 7 10.12 -12.69 15.49
N LYS A 8 11.09 -11.93 16.03
CA LYS A 8 10.81 -10.86 16.98
C LYS A 8 9.96 -9.76 16.35
N TYR A 9 10.27 -9.39 15.10
CA TYR A 9 9.50 -8.39 14.37
C TYR A 9 8.09 -8.85 14.00
N ARG A 10 7.91 -10.12 13.62
CA ARG A 10 6.57 -10.69 13.36
C ARG A 10 5.67 -10.48 14.56
N GLN A 11 6.12 -10.88 15.75
CA GLN A 11 5.35 -10.72 16.99
C GLN A 11 5.12 -9.25 17.34
N PHE A 12 6.14 -8.42 17.24
CA PHE A 12 6.06 -7.00 17.52
C PHE A 12 5.09 -6.29 16.58
N SER A 13 5.22 -6.50 15.27
CA SER A 13 4.42 -5.83 14.27
C SER A 13 2.93 -6.21 14.30
N GLU A 14 2.59 -7.39 14.84
CA GLU A 14 1.19 -7.79 15.03
C GLU A 14 0.51 -6.95 16.12
N LEU A 15 1.23 -6.57 17.16
CA LEU A 15 0.72 -5.82 18.30
C LEU A 15 0.85 -4.29 18.16
N GLU A 16 1.80 -3.82 17.36
CA GLU A 16 2.08 -2.40 17.20
C GLU A 16 1.19 -1.77 16.10
N ASN A 17 0.14 -1.08 16.52
CA ASN A 17 -0.89 -0.50 15.66
C ASN A 17 -0.43 0.72 14.83
N THR A 18 0.77 1.23 15.07
CA THR A 18 1.31 2.37 14.31
C THR A 18 2.13 1.94 13.10
N ILE A 19 2.47 0.66 12.99
CA ILE A 19 3.13 0.09 11.81
C ILE A 19 2.13 0.00 10.66
N PRO A 20 2.41 0.66 9.50
CA PRO A 20 1.54 0.59 8.33
C PRO A 20 1.42 -0.85 7.78
N LEU A 21 0.29 -1.15 7.14
CA LEU A 21 -0.04 -2.45 6.56
C LEU A 21 1.14 -3.10 5.84
N PHE A 22 1.72 -2.39 4.91
CA PHE A 22 2.78 -2.89 4.01
C PHE A 22 4.12 -3.13 4.70
N SER A 23 4.25 -2.74 5.97
CA SER A 23 5.41 -3.01 6.83
C SER A 23 5.13 -4.09 7.88
N LYS A 24 3.90 -4.58 8.02
CA LYS A 24 3.58 -5.67 8.95
C LYS A 24 4.34 -6.94 8.57
N GLY A 25 4.83 -7.70 9.55
CA GLY A 25 5.59 -8.93 9.31
C GLY A 25 4.79 -9.97 8.53
N TRP A 26 3.49 -10.15 8.85
CA TRP A 26 2.61 -11.06 8.13
C TRP A 26 2.38 -10.66 6.66
N TRP A 27 2.37 -9.32 6.36
CA TRP A 27 2.30 -8.85 4.98
C TRP A 27 3.56 -9.21 4.22
N MET A 28 4.73 -8.99 4.83
CA MET A 28 6.01 -9.35 4.23
C MET A 28 6.12 -10.86 4.00
N ASP A 29 5.63 -11.69 4.93
CA ASP A 29 5.53 -13.15 4.73
C ASP A 29 4.64 -13.51 3.54
N ALA A 30 3.48 -12.88 3.41
CA ALA A 30 2.56 -13.15 2.31
C ALA A 30 3.13 -12.78 0.95
N VAL A 31 3.81 -11.62 0.85
CA VAL A 31 4.29 -11.10 -0.44
C VAL A 31 5.68 -11.60 -0.82
N CYS A 32 6.57 -11.83 0.14
CA CYS A 32 7.98 -12.16 -0.10
C CYS A 32 8.36 -13.59 0.30
N GLY A 33 7.50 -14.32 1.01
CA GLY A 33 7.86 -15.62 1.56
C GLY A 33 9.07 -15.52 2.50
N GLU A 34 10.17 -16.19 2.13
CA GLU A 34 11.41 -16.12 2.93
C GLU A 34 12.37 -14.99 2.48
N ASP A 35 12.11 -14.33 1.35
CA ASP A 35 13.02 -13.36 0.72
C ASP A 35 12.89 -11.94 1.32
N TRP A 36 12.67 -11.85 2.62
CA TRP A 36 12.67 -10.59 3.34
C TRP A 36 13.38 -10.70 4.68
N ASP A 37 13.83 -9.57 5.20
CA ASP A 37 14.41 -9.49 6.55
C ASP A 37 14.10 -8.12 7.15
N VAL A 38 14.60 -7.86 8.36
CA VAL A 38 14.34 -6.62 9.09
C VAL A 38 15.58 -6.15 9.86
N ILE A 39 15.86 -4.86 9.75
CA ILE A 39 16.77 -4.17 10.65
C ILE A 39 15.98 -3.65 11.84
N LEU A 40 16.42 -3.98 13.06
CA LEU A 40 15.84 -3.52 14.31
C LEU A 40 16.82 -2.61 15.05
N VAL A 41 16.30 -1.51 15.58
CA VAL A 41 17.00 -0.68 16.56
C VAL A 41 16.26 -0.79 17.88
N GLU A 42 17.00 -1.19 18.92
CA GLU A 42 16.42 -1.50 20.23
C GLU A 42 17.08 -0.66 21.33
N GLU A 43 16.27 -0.25 22.30
CA GLU A 43 16.73 0.37 23.54
C GLU A 43 15.96 -0.24 24.73
N ASN A 44 16.66 -0.69 25.74
CA ASN A 44 16.07 -1.33 26.93
C ASN A 44 15.08 -2.44 26.57
N ASP A 45 15.48 -3.35 25.68
CA ASP A 45 14.69 -4.48 25.17
C ASP A 45 13.41 -4.09 24.42
N LYS A 46 13.28 -2.84 24.00
CA LYS A 46 12.16 -2.36 23.20
C LYS A 46 12.61 -1.98 21.80
N ILE A 47 11.86 -2.41 20.81
CA ILE A 47 12.04 -1.99 19.41
C ILE A 47 11.57 -0.53 19.30
N ILE A 48 12.51 0.36 18.93
CA ILE A 48 12.25 1.80 18.76
C ILE A 48 12.31 2.25 17.32
N ALA A 49 12.96 1.47 16.44
CA ALA A 49 12.85 1.61 14.99
C ALA A 49 12.95 0.24 14.33
N ALA A 50 12.30 0.10 13.18
CA ALA A 50 12.36 -1.10 12.36
C ALA A 50 12.36 -0.74 10.87
N LEU A 51 13.13 -1.47 10.07
CA LEU A 51 13.13 -1.37 8.62
C LEU A 51 12.95 -2.78 8.03
N PRO A 52 11.73 -3.22 7.75
CA PRO A 52 11.52 -4.44 6.97
C PRO A 52 11.89 -4.18 5.50
N TYR A 53 12.52 -5.16 4.86
CA TYR A 53 12.96 -5.02 3.47
C TYR A 53 12.86 -6.33 2.71
N TYR A 54 12.53 -6.24 1.43
CA TYR A 54 12.56 -7.33 0.47
C TYR A 54 13.94 -7.39 -0.16
N PHE A 55 14.51 -8.60 -0.23
CA PHE A 55 15.86 -8.85 -0.69
C PHE A 55 15.85 -9.80 -1.88
N GLU A 56 16.55 -9.46 -2.95
CA GLU A 56 16.81 -10.34 -4.09
C GLU A 56 18.30 -10.48 -4.34
N ASP A 57 18.70 -11.68 -4.75
CA ASP A 57 20.05 -11.99 -5.24
C ASP A 57 19.92 -12.57 -6.65
N HIS A 58 20.35 -11.82 -7.64
CA HIS A 58 20.40 -12.24 -9.03
C HIS A 58 21.84 -12.48 -9.45
N GLU A 59 22.30 -13.74 -9.40
CA GLU A 59 23.64 -14.14 -9.83
C GLU A 59 24.76 -13.32 -9.14
N GLY A 60 24.60 -13.02 -7.87
CA GLY A 60 25.53 -12.23 -7.07
C GLY A 60 25.27 -10.73 -7.06
N PHE A 61 24.31 -10.22 -7.84
CA PHE A 61 23.84 -8.84 -7.69
C PHE A 61 22.73 -8.80 -6.65
N LYS A 62 23.10 -8.31 -5.48
CA LYS A 62 22.25 -8.26 -4.28
C LYS A 62 21.55 -6.91 -4.16
N GLU A 63 20.24 -6.90 -4.09
CA GLU A 63 19.49 -5.65 -3.94
C GLU A 63 18.37 -5.73 -2.91
N ILE A 64 18.19 -4.62 -2.19
CA ILE A 64 16.94 -4.32 -1.49
C ILE A 64 16.06 -3.53 -2.44
N ARG A 65 14.85 -4.01 -2.68
CA ARG A 65 13.92 -3.40 -3.62
C ARG A 65 12.48 -3.40 -3.14
N LYS A 66 11.61 -2.80 -3.92
CA LYS A 66 10.17 -2.79 -3.67
C LYS A 66 9.60 -4.21 -3.74
N ALA A 67 8.95 -4.66 -2.68
CA ALA A 67 8.22 -5.92 -2.67
C ALA A 67 6.99 -5.87 -3.61
N PRO A 68 6.56 -7.02 -4.16
CA PRO A 68 5.35 -7.09 -4.99
C PRO A 68 4.12 -6.58 -4.23
N LEU A 69 3.19 -5.93 -4.93
CA LEU A 69 1.92 -5.42 -4.39
C LEU A 69 2.05 -4.61 -3.08
N THR A 70 3.25 -4.06 -2.82
CA THR A 70 3.59 -3.29 -1.61
C THR A 70 3.91 -1.87 -2.03
N GLN A 71 3.02 -0.93 -1.80
CA GLN A 71 3.22 0.44 -2.28
C GLN A 71 4.41 1.12 -1.61
N ASN A 72 4.46 1.02 -0.29
CA ASN A 72 5.52 1.59 0.53
C ASN A 72 5.75 0.69 1.75
N ASN A 73 6.97 0.67 2.26
CA ASN A 73 7.31 0.10 3.56
C ASN A 73 8.31 1.02 4.25
N GLY A 74 9.60 0.85 4.13
CA GLY A 74 10.59 1.76 4.72
C GLY A 74 10.63 1.73 6.25
N ILE A 75 11.28 2.73 6.82
CA ILE A 75 11.49 2.79 8.27
C ILE A 75 10.21 3.11 9.04
N TRP A 76 9.98 2.39 10.13
CA TRP A 76 9.07 2.75 11.20
C TRP A 76 9.86 3.26 12.41
N ILE A 77 9.36 4.27 13.09
CA ILE A 77 9.96 4.88 14.28
C ILE A 77 8.90 5.02 15.36
N SER A 78 9.23 4.60 16.58
CA SER A 78 8.44 4.85 17.78
C SER A 78 8.69 6.27 18.29
N TYR A 79 7.67 7.12 18.20
CA TYR A 79 7.75 8.49 18.66
C TYR A 79 7.19 8.62 20.07
N PRO A 80 7.96 9.16 21.05
CA PRO A 80 7.41 9.54 22.34
C PRO A 80 6.26 10.53 22.22
N PRO A 81 5.22 10.42 23.05
CA PRO A 81 4.11 11.38 23.03
C PRO A 81 4.60 12.78 23.44
N ASN A 82 3.97 13.81 22.88
CA ASN A 82 4.21 15.24 23.21
C ASN A 82 5.67 15.70 23.02
N GLN A 83 6.43 15.02 22.17
CA GLN A 83 7.81 15.39 21.89
C GLN A 83 7.87 16.73 21.14
N LYS A 84 8.80 17.62 21.57
CA LYS A 84 9.10 18.84 20.82
C LYS A 84 9.66 18.48 19.43
N TYR A 85 9.35 19.29 18.43
CA TYR A 85 9.75 19.04 17.04
C TYR A 85 11.27 18.87 16.86
N GLU A 86 12.09 19.69 17.53
CA GLU A 86 13.55 19.56 17.54
C GLU A 86 14.01 18.19 18.05
N ASN A 87 13.43 17.74 19.18
CA ASN A 87 13.77 16.43 19.75
C ASN A 87 13.33 15.29 18.83
N ARG A 88 12.21 15.46 18.15
CA ARG A 88 11.75 14.52 17.13
C ARG A 88 12.75 14.40 15.98
N LEU A 89 13.23 15.53 15.43
CA LEU A 89 14.25 15.51 14.38
C LEU A 89 15.55 14.85 14.87
N SER A 90 16.00 15.15 16.08
CA SER A 90 17.18 14.53 16.67
C SER A 90 17.03 13.01 16.82
N LEU A 91 15.84 12.55 17.24
CA LEU A 91 15.51 11.12 17.32
C LEU A 91 15.53 10.48 15.93
N GLU A 92 14.91 11.10 14.94
CA GLU A 92 14.90 10.62 13.55
C GLU A 92 16.31 10.51 12.99
N HIS A 93 17.17 11.53 13.21
CA HIS A 93 18.56 11.52 12.76
C HIS A 93 19.33 10.35 13.38
N ARG A 94 19.20 10.15 14.68
CA ARG A 94 19.88 9.07 15.40
C ARG A 94 19.43 7.68 14.92
N LEU A 95 18.12 7.46 14.85
CA LEU A 95 17.58 6.15 14.50
C LEU A 95 17.77 5.80 13.02
N MET A 96 17.59 6.78 12.12
CA MET A 96 17.87 6.58 10.71
C MET A 96 19.36 6.32 10.45
N SER A 97 20.27 7.02 11.14
CA SER A 97 21.71 6.76 11.03
C SER A 97 22.05 5.34 11.48
N ALA A 98 21.49 4.87 12.60
CA ALA A 98 21.69 3.49 13.07
C ALA A 98 21.17 2.46 12.04
N VAL A 99 20.02 2.71 11.44
CA VAL A 99 19.48 1.83 10.38
C VAL A 99 20.35 1.86 9.13
N ILE A 100 20.87 3.02 8.72
CA ILE A 100 21.79 3.14 7.57
C ILE A 100 23.09 2.38 7.82
N ASP A 101 23.65 2.45 9.03
CA ASP A 101 24.85 1.69 9.40
C ASP A 101 24.65 0.18 9.24
N GLU A 102 23.44 -0.32 9.56
CA GLU A 102 23.10 -1.74 9.34
C GLU A 102 22.88 -2.07 7.87
N ILE A 103 22.23 -1.18 7.08
CA ILE A 103 22.08 -1.36 5.62
C ILE A 103 23.46 -1.48 4.97
N GLU A 104 24.41 -0.62 5.34
CA GLU A 104 25.76 -0.60 4.74
C GLU A 104 26.61 -1.83 5.09
N LYS A 105 26.24 -2.58 6.15
CA LYS A 105 26.85 -3.88 6.51
C LYS A 105 26.29 -5.06 5.71
N LEU A 106 25.14 -4.90 5.00
CA LEU A 106 24.50 -5.99 4.28
C LEU A 106 25.27 -6.44 3.02
N ASN A 107 26.31 -5.70 2.62
CA ASN A 107 27.11 -5.98 1.42
C ASN A 107 26.21 -6.18 0.17
N ILE A 108 25.30 -5.23 -0.05
CA ILE A 108 24.39 -5.17 -1.19
C ILE A 108 24.94 -4.26 -2.28
N ASN A 109 24.55 -4.48 -3.53
CA ASN A 109 24.92 -3.63 -4.65
C ASN A 109 24.00 -2.43 -4.80
N LYS A 110 22.72 -2.58 -4.37
CA LYS A 110 21.72 -1.55 -4.53
C LYS A 110 20.70 -1.58 -3.40
N TYR A 111 20.32 -0.39 -2.95
CA TYR A 111 19.22 -0.15 -2.03
C TYR A 111 18.17 0.70 -2.73
N GLN A 112 16.89 0.29 -2.66
CA GLN A 112 15.78 1.17 -3.03
C GLN A 112 14.52 0.78 -2.25
N GLN A 113 13.94 1.75 -1.53
CA GLN A 113 12.67 1.59 -0.84
C GLN A 113 11.78 2.82 -0.97
N TYR A 114 10.48 2.59 -0.81
CA TYR A 114 9.44 3.61 -0.86
C TYR A 114 8.88 3.77 0.55
N TYR A 115 9.08 4.93 1.16
CA TYR A 115 8.73 5.17 2.55
C TYR A 115 7.26 5.58 2.67
N HIS A 116 6.64 5.21 3.77
CA HIS A 116 5.29 5.68 4.05
C HIS A 116 5.27 7.23 4.18
N TYR A 117 4.22 7.89 3.72
CA TYR A 117 4.12 9.36 3.71
C TYR A 117 4.19 10.02 5.10
N SER A 118 4.07 9.26 6.19
CA SER A 118 4.31 9.76 7.54
C SER A 118 5.79 10.06 7.84
N ILE A 119 6.71 9.49 7.06
CA ILE A 119 8.14 9.74 7.16
C ILE A 119 8.50 10.86 6.18
N THR A 120 8.62 12.06 6.70
CA THR A 120 8.87 13.29 5.91
C THR A 120 10.33 13.72 5.90
N ASN A 121 11.16 13.15 6.78
CA ASN A 121 12.58 13.45 6.87
C ASN A 121 13.40 12.38 6.13
N HIS A 122 14.32 12.81 5.28
CA HIS A 122 15.26 11.92 4.58
C HIS A 122 16.72 12.39 4.71
N LEU A 123 16.97 13.45 5.46
CA LEU A 123 18.29 14.07 5.56
C LEU A 123 19.41 13.10 6.00
N PRO A 124 19.20 12.18 6.96
CA PRO A 124 20.23 11.21 7.33
C PRO A 124 20.67 10.34 6.14
N PHE A 125 19.72 9.93 5.29
CA PHE A 125 20.03 9.18 4.07
C PHE A 125 20.77 10.06 3.05
N PHE A 126 20.34 11.31 2.86
CA PHE A 126 21.01 12.26 1.97
C PHE A 126 22.46 12.50 2.37
N TRP A 127 22.74 12.71 3.66
CA TRP A 127 24.10 12.91 4.17
C TRP A 127 25.01 11.68 4.00
N ARG A 128 24.43 10.51 3.83
CA ARG A 128 25.16 9.25 3.57
C ARG A 128 25.19 8.90 2.07
N GLY A 129 24.87 9.86 1.19
CA GLY A 129 24.97 9.73 -0.25
C GLY A 129 23.83 8.96 -0.92
N TYR A 130 22.69 8.76 -0.23
CA TYR A 130 21.48 8.25 -0.87
C TYR A 130 20.80 9.37 -1.66
N THR A 131 20.20 9.03 -2.78
CA THR A 131 19.35 9.93 -3.56
C THR A 131 17.89 9.76 -3.21
N GLN A 132 17.13 10.84 -3.30
CA GLN A 132 15.69 10.85 -3.03
C GLN A 132 14.93 11.34 -4.26
N SER A 133 13.81 10.71 -4.57
CA SER A 133 12.79 11.25 -5.46
C SER A 133 11.42 11.20 -4.80
N THR A 134 10.55 12.17 -5.14
CA THR A 134 9.22 12.26 -4.56
C THR A 134 8.22 11.48 -5.41
N ARG A 135 7.40 10.69 -4.73
CA ARG A 135 6.20 10.03 -5.27
C ARG A 135 4.98 10.58 -4.54
N TYR A 136 3.79 10.25 -5.03
CA TYR A 136 2.55 10.76 -4.45
C TYR A 136 1.53 9.64 -4.28
N THR A 137 0.89 9.62 -3.10
CA THR A 137 -0.38 8.94 -2.90
C THR A 137 -1.51 9.96 -2.80
N TYR A 138 -2.74 9.47 -2.87
CA TYR A 138 -3.96 10.28 -2.78
C TYR A 138 -4.83 9.71 -1.67
N VAL A 139 -5.15 10.54 -0.67
CA VAL A 139 -5.83 10.10 0.55
C VAL A 139 -7.06 10.96 0.83
N ILE A 140 -8.17 10.32 1.15
CA ILE A 140 -9.31 10.94 1.82
C ILE A 140 -9.10 10.72 3.32
N ALA A 141 -8.64 11.77 4.00
CA ALA A 141 -8.22 11.68 5.40
C ALA A 141 -9.40 11.62 6.40
N ASP A 142 -10.53 12.18 6.02
CA ASP A 142 -11.76 12.15 6.80
C ASP A 142 -12.89 11.56 5.96
N THR A 143 -13.40 10.41 6.40
CA THR A 143 -14.48 9.67 5.75
C THR A 143 -15.78 9.70 6.55
N THR A 144 -15.89 10.51 7.59
CA THR A 144 -17.03 10.52 8.51
C THR A 144 -18.31 11.07 7.90
N ASN A 145 -18.20 12.08 7.01
CA ASN A 145 -19.35 12.71 6.36
C ASN A 145 -19.40 12.34 4.86
N LEU A 146 -20.05 11.22 4.55
CA LEU A 146 -20.17 10.70 3.17
C LEU A 146 -20.93 11.64 2.23
N ASP A 147 -21.93 12.37 2.71
CA ASP A 147 -22.71 13.30 1.88
C ASP A 147 -21.87 14.48 1.43
N GLU A 148 -21.04 15.02 2.33
CA GLU A 148 -20.11 16.09 2.01
C GLU A 148 -19.01 15.59 1.08
N LEU A 149 -18.44 14.43 1.34
CA LEU A 149 -17.47 13.79 0.45
C LEU A 149 -18.02 13.62 -0.97
N TYR A 150 -19.24 13.08 -1.10
CA TYR A 150 -19.87 12.90 -2.40
C TYR A 150 -20.12 14.21 -3.13
N LYS A 151 -20.50 15.29 -2.42
CA LYS A 151 -20.63 16.65 -2.99
C LYS A 151 -19.28 17.17 -3.51
N ASN A 152 -18.19 16.84 -2.84
CA ASN A 152 -16.82 17.24 -3.21
C ASN A 152 -16.23 16.43 -4.38
N PHE A 153 -16.84 15.30 -4.76
CA PHE A 153 -16.46 14.62 -5.99
C PHE A 153 -16.69 15.51 -7.21
N SER A 154 -15.85 15.37 -8.24
CA SER A 154 -16.09 16.07 -9.51
C SER A 154 -17.48 15.67 -10.09
N SER A 155 -18.09 16.56 -10.86
CA SER A 155 -19.33 16.26 -11.56
C SER A 155 -19.20 15.03 -12.47
N SER A 156 -18.03 14.85 -13.09
CA SER A 156 -17.71 13.69 -13.92
C SER A 156 -17.82 12.38 -13.13
N ILE A 157 -17.20 12.28 -11.94
CA ILE A 157 -17.26 11.08 -11.10
C ILE A 157 -18.69 10.82 -10.62
N ARG A 158 -19.41 11.84 -10.14
CA ARG A 158 -20.80 11.67 -9.73
C ARG A 158 -21.69 11.14 -10.86
N ASN A 159 -21.49 11.62 -12.08
CA ASN A 159 -22.21 11.13 -13.25
C ASN A 159 -21.87 9.68 -13.61
N LYS A 160 -20.58 9.29 -13.49
CA LYS A 160 -20.15 7.90 -13.69
C LYS A 160 -20.79 6.96 -12.68
N ILE A 161 -20.80 7.34 -11.39
CA ILE A 161 -21.45 6.57 -10.32
C ILE A 161 -22.94 6.38 -10.62
N ARG A 162 -23.68 7.48 -10.88
CA ARG A 162 -25.12 7.41 -11.20
C ARG A 162 -25.42 6.59 -12.46
N LYS A 163 -24.53 6.60 -13.44
CA LYS A 163 -24.65 5.77 -14.64
C LYS A 163 -24.49 4.29 -14.29
N ALA A 164 -23.47 3.97 -13.50
CA ALA A 164 -23.20 2.59 -13.07
C ALA A 164 -24.37 2.02 -12.24
N GLU A 165 -24.89 2.77 -11.27
CA GLU A 165 -26.04 2.38 -10.44
C GLU A 165 -27.29 1.97 -11.23
N LYS A 166 -27.45 2.47 -12.46
CA LYS A 166 -28.57 2.12 -13.35
C LYS A 166 -28.36 0.80 -14.09
N SER A 167 -27.13 0.34 -14.22
CA SER A 167 -26.76 -0.79 -15.09
C SER A 167 -26.22 -2.00 -14.34
N VAL A 168 -25.67 -1.81 -13.14
CA VAL A 168 -25.10 -2.89 -12.36
C VAL A 168 -25.50 -2.80 -10.89
N SER A 169 -25.43 -3.95 -10.21
CA SER A 169 -25.51 -4.06 -8.75
C SER A 169 -24.11 -4.34 -8.21
N VAL A 170 -23.79 -3.81 -7.03
CA VAL A 170 -22.55 -4.13 -6.32
C VAL A 170 -22.78 -5.34 -5.42
N VAL A 171 -21.92 -6.31 -5.52
CA VAL A 171 -21.93 -7.56 -4.74
C VAL A 171 -20.57 -7.72 -4.07
N GLU A 172 -20.54 -8.45 -2.96
CA GLU A 172 -19.34 -8.74 -2.17
C GLU A 172 -18.82 -10.15 -2.44
N ASP A 173 -17.57 -10.38 -2.05
CA ASP A 173 -16.97 -11.71 -1.94
C ASP A 173 -16.84 -12.47 -3.27
N LEU A 174 -16.32 -11.78 -4.30
CA LEU A 174 -15.80 -12.44 -5.49
C LEU A 174 -14.61 -13.33 -5.08
N SER A 175 -14.54 -14.56 -5.62
CA SER A 175 -13.38 -15.40 -5.34
C SER A 175 -12.08 -14.80 -5.88
N ILE A 176 -10.96 -15.08 -5.25
CA ILE A 176 -9.68 -14.50 -5.65
C ILE A 176 -9.26 -14.97 -7.05
N GLU A 177 -9.62 -16.18 -7.45
CA GLU A 177 -9.37 -16.73 -8.79
C GLU A 177 -10.15 -15.96 -9.85
N GLN A 178 -11.44 -15.68 -9.60
CA GLN A 178 -12.27 -14.90 -10.51
C GLN A 178 -11.77 -13.45 -10.60
N PHE A 179 -11.40 -12.86 -9.46
CA PHE A 179 -10.77 -11.53 -9.44
C PHE A 179 -9.49 -11.51 -10.28
N TYR A 180 -8.60 -12.50 -10.09
CA TYR A 180 -7.33 -12.58 -10.80
C TYR A 180 -7.53 -12.73 -12.31
N GLN A 181 -8.46 -13.55 -12.77
CA GLN A 181 -8.78 -13.69 -14.19
C GLN A 181 -9.27 -12.36 -14.79
N LEU A 182 -10.16 -11.66 -14.11
CA LEU A 182 -10.64 -10.35 -14.53
C LEU A 182 -9.50 -9.29 -14.53
N ASN A 183 -8.61 -9.37 -13.54
CA ASN A 183 -7.45 -8.50 -13.45
C ASN A 183 -6.46 -8.75 -14.59
N LYS A 184 -6.22 -10.01 -14.95
CA LYS A 184 -5.40 -10.41 -16.10
C LYS A 184 -5.90 -9.78 -17.40
N MET A 185 -7.22 -9.80 -17.68
CA MET A 185 -7.83 -9.13 -18.83
C MET A 185 -7.53 -7.62 -18.85
N THR A 186 -7.44 -6.97 -17.69
CA THR A 186 -7.08 -5.55 -17.59
C THR A 186 -5.66 -5.27 -18.07
N PHE A 187 -4.69 -6.17 -17.78
CA PHE A 187 -3.31 -6.06 -18.23
C PHE A 187 -3.18 -6.40 -19.71
N GLU A 188 -3.80 -7.49 -20.17
CA GLU A 188 -3.78 -7.94 -21.58
C GLU A 188 -4.29 -6.86 -22.52
N ARG A 189 -5.38 -6.16 -22.15
CA ARG A 189 -5.87 -5.00 -22.91
C ARG A 189 -4.83 -3.89 -23.09
N GLN A 190 -3.94 -3.73 -22.13
CA GLN A 190 -2.85 -2.75 -22.18
C GLN A 190 -1.59 -3.30 -22.86
N GLN A 191 -1.66 -4.52 -23.41
CA GLN A 191 -0.52 -5.26 -23.97
C GLN A 191 0.60 -5.48 -22.93
N LEU A 192 0.21 -5.66 -21.67
CA LEU A 192 1.09 -5.91 -20.55
C LEU A 192 0.87 -7.32 -20.01
N THR A 193 1.92 -7.95 -19.55
CA THR A 193 1.82 -9.15 -18.72
C THR A 193 1.51 -8.72 -17.27
N ILE A 194 0.62 -9.45 -16.60
CA ILE A 194 0.36 -9.23 -15.18
C ILE A 194 1.64 -9.51 -14.39
N PRO A 195 2.13 -8.59 -13.52
CA PRO A 195 3.45 -8.68 -12.92
C PRO A 195 3.51 -9.54 -11.66
N TYR A 196 2.46 -10.29 -11.35
CA TYR A 196 2.35 -11.17 -10.17
C TYR A 196 1.53 -12.41 -10.50
N SER A 197 1.78 -13.49 -9.76
CA SER A 197 1.08 -14.77 -9.96
C SER A 197 -0.23 -14.83 -9.16
N LEU A 198 -1.10 -15.77 -9.55
CA LEU A 198 -2.30 -16.09 -8.75
C LEU A 198 -1.91 -16.58 -7.35
N GLU A 199 -0.86 -17.39 -7.27
CA GLU A 199 -0.35 -17.91 -5.98
C GLU A 199 0.00 -16.78 -4.99
N LEU A 200 0.72 -15.74 -5.48
CA LEU A 200 1.03 -14.57 -4.65
C LEU A 200 -0.24 -13.85 -4.17
N VAL A 201 -1.18 -13.62 -5.07
CA VAL A 201 -2.42 -12.92 -4.73
C VAL A 201 -3.28 -13.75 -3.77
N SER A 202 -3.30 -15.08 -3.93
CA SER A 202 -4.00 -16.00 -3.02
C SER A 202 -3.40 -15.98 -1.61
N ARG A 203 -2.06 -15.98 -1.48
CA ARG A 203 -1.41 -15.85 -0.15
C ARG A 203 -1.78 -14.53 0.54
N ILE A 204 -1.79 -13.42 -0.21
CA ILE A 204 -2.23 -12.12 0.33
C ILE A 204 -3.69 -12.20 0.77
N ASP A 205 -4.56 -12.78 -0.05
CA ASP A 205 -5.99 -12.90 0.24
C ASP A 205 -6.25 -13.70 1.50
N GLU A 206 -5.59 -14.86 1.65
CA GLU A 206 -5.68 -15.72 2.82
C GLU A 206 -5.23 -15.01 4.10
N GLU A 207 -4.08 -14.31 4.06
CA GLU A 207 -3.56 -13.61 5.24
C GLU A 207 -4.40 -12.40 5.64
N CYS A 208 -4.95 -11.69 4.66
CA CYS A 208 -5.89 -10.61 4.90
C CYS A 208 -7.25 -11.13 5.43
N ASP A 209 -7.73 -12.25 4.91
CA ASP A 209 -9.00 -12.88 5.34
C ASP A 209 -8.92 -13.35 6.79
N LYS A 210 -7.85 -14.05 7.19
CA LYS A 210 -7.58 -14.48 8.58
C LYS A 210 -7.66 -13.32 9.59
N ARG A 211 -7.37 -12.10 9.14
CA ARG A 211 -7.37 -10.86 9.95
C ARG A 211 -8.61 -10.03 9.76
N ASN A 212 -9.55 -10.51 8.94
CA ASN A 212 -10.73 -9.74 8.56
C ASN A 212 -10.35 -8.34 8.04
N ALA A 213 -9.31 -8.28 7.21
CA ALA A 213 -8.65 -7.07 6.72
C ALA A 213 -8.72 -6.92 5.20
N ARG A 214 -9.71 -7.53 4.55
CA ARG A 214 -9.93 -7.42 3.10
C ARG A 214 -11.40 -7.39 2.71
N LYS A 215 -11.69 -6.82 1.54
CA LYS A 215 -13.00 -6.89 0.87
C LYS A 215 -12.82 -6.80 -0.63
N ILE A 216 -13.50 -7.68 -1.37
CA ILE A 216 -13.59 -7.61 -2.81
C ILE A 216 -15.03 -7.22 -3.18
N TYR A 217 -15.21 -6.02 -3.74
CA TYR A 217 -16.47 -5.62 -4.35
C TYR A 217 -16.41 -5.88 -5.85
N TYR A 218 -17.50 -6.35 -6.42
CA TYR A 218 -17.64 -6.47 -7.86
C TYR A 218 -19.00 -5.97 -8.36
N ALA A 219 -19.01 -5.49 -9.59
CA ALA A 219 -20.19 -4.94 -10.23
C ALA A 219 -20.73 -5.94 -11.26
N ILE A 220 -21.98 -6.34 -11.11
CA ILE A 220 -22.66 -7.36 -11.94
C ILE A 220 -23.93 -6.81 -12.52
N ASP A 221 -24.23 -7.13 -13.78
CA ASP A 221 -25.50 -6.75 -14.43
C ASP A 221 -26.61 -7.79 -14.23
N LYS A 222 -27.79 -7.53 -14.80
CA LYS A 222 -28.97 -8.42 -14.76
C LYS A 222 -28.71 -9.74 -15.48
N GLN A 223 -27.80 -9.79 -16.43
CA GLN A 223 -27.40 -10.97 -17.20
C GLN A 223 -26.28 -11.77 -16.47
N LYS A 224 -25.96 -11.40 -15.25
CA LYS A 224 -24.88 -12.02 -14.44
C LYS A 224 -23.48 -11.84 -15.03
N GLN A 225 -23.25 -10.80 -15.85
CA GLN A 225 -21.93 -10.47 -16.36
C GLN A 225 -21.20 -9.54 -15.37
N ILE A 226 -19.95 -9.90 -15.04
CA ILE A 226 -19.12 -9.09 -14.15
C ILE A 226 -18.44 -8.00 -14.97
N HIS A 227 -18.70 -6.74 -14.66
CA HIS A 227 -18.13 -5.59 -15.37
C HIS A 227 -16.80 -5.14 -14.81
N SER A 228 -16.64 -5.16 -13.50
CA SER A 228 -15.40 -4.78 -12.80
C SER A 228 -15.39 -5.33 -11.38
N ALA A 229 -14.21 -5.37 -10.81
CA ALA A 229 -13.99 -5.69 -9.40
C ALA A 229 -12.93 -4.76 -8.81
N ALA A 230 -13.00 -4.54 -7.49
CA ALA A 230 -12.05 -3.74 -6.73
C ALA A 230 -11.71 -4.47 -5.43
N TYR A 231 -10.42 -4.60 -5.16
CA TYR A 231 -9.90 -5.27 -3.99
C TYR A 231 -9.35 -4.25 -3.01
N PHE A 232 -9.90 -4.23 -1.82
CA PHE A 232 -9.54 -3.36 -0.72
C PHE A 232 -8.93 -4.17 0.42
N VAL A 233 -7.89 -3.62 1.03
CA VAL A 233 -7.26 -4.14 2.25
C VAL A 233 -7.14 -3.00 3.26
N TRP A 234 -6.98 -3.32 4.54
CA TRP A 234 -6.85 -2.27 5.55
C TRP A 234 -5.97 -2.65 6.73
N ASP A 235 -5.45 -1.64 7.37
CA ASP A 235 -4.87 -1.68 8.71
C ASP A 235 -5.75 -0.92 9.72
N GLU A 236 -5.18 -0.56 10.85
CA GLU A 236 -5.89 0.18 11.90
C GLU A 236 -6.26 1.61 11.48
N LYS A 237 -5.59 2.20 10.48
CA LYS A 237 -5.70 3.62 10.11
C LYS A 237 -6.34 3.87 8.75
N SER A 238 -6.14 2.97 7.79
CA SER A 238 -6.49 3.23 6.39
C SER A 238 -7.07 1.99 5.71
N VAL A 239 -8.03 2.22 4.82
CA VAL A 239 -8.43 1.28 3.77
C VAL A 239 -7.66 1.65 2.51
N TYR A 240 -6.98 0.67 1.92
CA TYR A 240 -6.16 0.82 0.72
C TYR A 240 -6.87 0.23 -0.49
N TYR A 241 -6.85 0.96 -1.60
CA TYR A 241 -7.33 0.48 -2.89
C TYR A 241 -6.21 -0.30 -3.59
N LEU A 242 -6.05 -1.57 -3.19
CA LEU A 242 -4.89 -2.40 -3.57
C LEU A 242 -4.87 -2.75 -5.05
N MET A 243 -5.99 -3.27 -5.58
CA MET A 243 -6.07 -3.73 -6.96
C MET A 243 -7.44 -3.43 -7.58
N ALA A 244 -7.45 -3.30 -8.91
CA ALA A 244 -8.65 -3.13 -9.70
C ALA A 244 -8.65 -4.04 -10.93
N ALA A 245 -9.82 -4.52 -11.28
CA ALA A 245 -10.04 -5.35 -12.45
C ALA A 245 -11.28 -4.85 -13.24
N SER A 246 -11.23 -4.93 -14.56
CA SER A 246 -12.35 -4.53 -15.40
C SER A 246 -12.35 -5.34 -16.70
N ASP A 247 -13.53 -5.87 -17.05
CA ASP A 247 -13.74 -6.45 -18.37
C ASP A 247 -13.78 -5.31 -19.42
N PRO A 248 -12.94 -5.38 -20.46
CA PRO A 248 -12.92 -4.39 -21.53
C PRO A 248 -14.26 -4.21 -22.24
N ALA A 249 -15.06 -5.27 -22.36
CA ALA A 249 -16.38 -5.24 -23.03
C ALA A 249 -17.39 -4.32 -22.31
N PHE A 250 -17.27 -4.18 -20.98
CA PHE A 250 -18.21 -3.43 -20.15
C PHE A 250 -17.66 -2.08 -19.67
N ARG A 251 -16.59 -1.57 -20.25
CA ARG A 251 -15.97 -0.31 -19.85
C ARG A 251 -16.92 0.88 -19.82
N THR A 252 -17.91 0.90 -20.71
CA THR A 252 -18.91 1.98 -20.81
C THR A 252 -19.84 2.07 -19.61
N SER A 253 -19.97 1.00 -18.80
CA SER A 253 -20.77 1.00 -17.57
C SER A 253 -20.25 1.95 -16.49
N GLN A 254 -18.95 2.28 -16.53
CA GLN A 254 -18.26 3.11 -15.52
C GLN A 254 -18.29 2.51 -14.11
N SER A 255 -18.54 1.21 -13.99
CA SER A 255 -18.77 0.49 -12.74
C SER A 255 -17.59 0.60 -11.75
N LEU A 256 -16.35 0.72 -12.23
CA LEU A 256 -15.19 0.87 -11.34
C LEU A 256 -15.28 2.14 -10.47
N SER A 257 -15.85 3.24 -11.00
CA SER A 257 -16.06 4.46 -10.19
C SER A 257 -17.07 4.24 -9.07
N LEU A 258 -18.09 3.40 -9.28
CA LEU A 258 -19.03 2.99 -8.25
C LEU A 258 -18.34 2.12 -7.19
N LEU A 259 -17.50 1.14 -7.60
CA LEU A 259 -16.78 0.28 -6.67
C LEU A 259 -15.79 1.06 -5.80
N ILE A 260 -15.11 2.07 -6.35
CA ILE A 260 -14.26 2.97 -5.56
C ILE A 260 -15.10 3.71 -4.50
N TYR A 261 -16.28 4.19 -4.87
CA TYR A 261 -17.18 4.83 -3.91
C TYR A 261 -17.64 3.86 -2.82
N GLU A 262 -17.92 2.60 -3.14
CA GLU A 262 -18.19 1.56 -2.12
C GLU A 262 -16.98 1.34 -1.18
N GLY A 263 -15.76 1.36 -1.71
CA GLY A 263 -14.54 1.33 -0.90
C GLY A 263 -14.42 2.54 0.05
N ILE A 264 -14.79 3.74 -0.40
CA ILE A 264 -14.84 4.94 0.46
C ILE A 264 -15.92 4.79 1.54
N LYS A 265 -17.08 4.24 1.21
CA LYS A 265 -18.12 3.92 2.21
C LYS A 265 -17.66 2.84 3.19
N LEU A 266 -16.89 1.86 2.75
CA LEU A 266 -16.25 0.88 3.63
C LEU A 266 -15.30 1.56 4.62
N ALA A 267 -14.43 2.46 4.14
CA ALA A 267 -13.53 3.23 5.00
C ALA A 267 -14.29 4.04 6.06
N SER A 268 -15.40 4.68 5.66
CA SER A 268 -16.29 5.39 6.58
C SER A 268 -16.87 4.48 7.66
N ARG A 269 -17.42 3.31 7.28
CA ARG A 269 -17.98 2.32 8.24
C ARG A 269 -16.92 1.82 9.23
N LEU A 270 -15.67 1.70 8.79
CA LEU A 270 -14.56 1.27 9.61
C LEU A 270 -13.90 2.40 10.41
N GLY A 271 -14.33 3.66 10.22
CA GLY A 271 -13.71 4.83 10.86
C GLY A 271 -12.27 5.09 10.41
N LYS A 272 -11.94 4.75 9.16
CA LYS A 272 -10.58 4.79 8.61
C LYS A 272 -10.47 5.81 7.47
N LYS A 273 -9.24 6.24 7.18
CA LYS A 273 -8.91 6.97 5.95
C LYS A 273 -9.11 6.06 4.73
N PHE A 274 -9.27 6.66 3.56
CA PHE A 274 -9.21 5.92 2.30
C PHE A 274 -7.98 6.35 1.51
N ASP A 275 -7.08 5.39 1.19
CA ASP A 275 -5.85 5.60 0.45
C ASP A 275 -5.92 4.91 -0.91
N PHE A 276 -5.76 5.68 -1.98
CA PHE A 276 -5.75 5.19 -3.36
C PHE A 276 -4.44 4.50 -3.76
N GLU A 277 -3.45 4.41 -2.85
CA GLU A 277 -2.08 3.96 -3.13
C GLU A 277 -1.34 4.80 -4.19
N GLY A 278 -1.98 5.76 -4.75
CA GLY A 278 -1.43 6.74 -5.66
C GLY A 278 -0.97 6.19 -7.01
N SER A 279 -0.55 7.11 -7.86
CA SER A 279 0.09 6.78 -9.12
C SER A 279 0.86 7.98 -9.65
N MET A 280 1.99 7.72 -10.30
CA MET A 280 2.73 8.73 -11.08
C MET A 280 2.23 8.80 -12.54
N LYS A 281 1.28 7.93 -12.94
CA LYS A 281 0.65 7.98 -14.26
C LYS A 281 -0.43 9.05 -14.28
N LYS A 282 -0.32 10.03 -15.18
CA LYS A 282 -1.20 11.20 -15.27
C LYS A 282 -2.69 10.85 -15.30
N ASN A 283 -3.09 9.90 -16.12
CA ASN A 283 -4.49 9.50 -16.25
C ASN A 283 -5.07 8.83 -14.99
N ILE A 284 -4.23 8.16 -14.19
CA ILE A 284 -4.63 7.53 -12.92
C ILE A 284 -4.72 8.60 -11.84
N GLU A 285 -3.72 9.48 -11.77
CA GLU A 285 -3.73 10.64 -10.88
C GLU A 285 -4.98 11.50 -11.07
N GLU A 286 -5.28 11.88 -12.32
CA GLU A 286 -6.47 12.65 -12.67
C GLU A 286 -7.77 11.96 -12.24
N HIS A 287 -7.80 10.64 -12.25
CA HIS A 287 -8.97 9.88 -11.79
C HIS A 287 -9.10 9.95 -10.26
N PHE A 288 -8.01 9.74 -9.52
CA PHE A 288 -8.05 9.70 -8.05
C PHE A 288 -8.40 11.06 -7.43
N ARG A 289 -7.78 12.15 -7.90
CA ARG A 289 -8.08 13.50 -7.38
C ARG A 289 -9.54 13.93 -7.62
N GLN A 290 -10.22 13.36 -8.63
CA GLN A 290 -11.62 13.66 -8.90
C GLN A 290 -12.57 13.14 -7.81
N PHE A 291 -12.13 12.21 -6.93
CA PHE A 291 -12.84 11.80 -5.73
C PHE A 291 -12.60 12.73 -4.52
N GLY A 292 -12.01 13.90 -4.71
CA GLY A 292 -11.71 14.84 -3.64
C GLY A 292 -10.54 14.41 -2.75
N ALA A 293 -9.78 13.40 -3.13
CA ALA A 293 -8.60 12.95 -2.42
C ALA A 293 -7.48 14.01 -2.48
N LYS A 294 -6.78 14.19 -1.36
CA LYS A 294 -5.62 15.08 -1.25
C LYS A 294 -4.34 14.33 -1.56
N GLN A 295 -3.42 15.02 -2.22
CA GLN A 295 -2.11 14.50 -2.57
C GLN A 295 -1.17 14.52 -1.35
N PHE A 296 -0.53 13.39 -1.06
CA PHE A 296 0.50 13.26 -0.03
C PHE A 296 1.81 12.80 -0.65
N PRO A 297 2.89 13.57 -0.48
CA PRO A 297 4.22 13.16 -0.96
C PRO A 297 4.79 12.06 -0.09
N TYR A 298 5.51 11.12 -0.69
CA TYR A 298 6.33 10.14 0.00
C TYR A 298 7.67 9.94 -0.70
N HIS A 299 8.67 9.49 0.07
CA HIS A 299 10.04 9.36 -0.42
C HIS A 299 10.27 8.00 -1.10
N HIS A 300 10.92 8.06 -2.25
CA HIS A 300 11.64 6.95 -2.83
C HIS A 300 13.13 7.21 -2.61
N ILE A 301 13.76 6.39 -1.77
CA ILE A 301 15.16 6.51 -1.37
C ILE A 301 15.97 5.39 -2.00
N GLN A 302 17.10 5.72 -2.61
CA GLN A 302 17.95 4.76 -3.31
C GLN A 302 19.43 5.10 -3.23
N LYS A 303 20.27 4.05 -3.29
CA LYS A 303 21.73 4.14 -3.41
C LYS A 303 22.26 2.91 -4.16
N THR A 304 23.24 3.12 -5.01
CA THR A 304 24.09 2.05 -5.58
C THR A 304 25.44 2.09 -4.84
N PHE A 305 25.92 0.95 -4.38
CA PHE A 305 27.14 0.82 -3.58
C PHE A 305 28.33 0.48 -4.46
#